data_fdbac821e450aa00dc913fc99c3c681e
#
_entry.id   fdbac821e450aa00dc913fc99c3c681e
#
_cell.length_a   1.000
_cell.length_b   1.000
_cell.length_c   1.000
_cell.angle_alpha   90.00
_cell.angle_beta   90.00
_cell.angle_gamma   90.00
#
_symmetry.space_group_name_H-M   'P 1'
#
loop_
_entity.id
_entity.type
_entity.pdbx_description
1 polymer ?
#
loop_
_entity_poly.entity_id
_entity_poly.type
_entity_poly.pdbx_seq_one_letter_code
_entity_poly.pdbx_strand_id
1 'polypeptide(L)'
;DPYRNDIARVINLEARGVRGPAQMFQTGDPNEADVRAFARGASRPFANSMMTDVYKLLPNDTDVSEFLKVGYGAINFALTEGVAFYHTPHDNLAALDMKSVQHMGDLALGALDASLAERGAPARGQVIFTDILSRVFVMAPQGAGLALLLAVWPAATVGFVRRGRGADRRPPAAPGGGVPLGGRPR
;
A
#
# COMPACT_ATOMS: atom_id res chain seq x y z
N ASP A 1 13.47 16.05 25.41
CA ASP A 1 12.18 16.70 25.18
C ASP A 1 11.32 16.59 26.46
N PRO A 2 10.95 17.71 27.10
CA PRO A 2 10.15 17.70 28.32
C PRO A 2 8.72 17.15 28.10
N TYR A 3 8.23 17.15 26.88
CA TYR A 3 6.88 16.69 26.51
C TYR A 3 6.84 15.23 26.02
N ARG A 4 7.94 14.51 26.10
CA ARG A 4 8.04 13.15 25.55
C ARG A 4 6.95 12.20 26.04
N ASN A 5 6.52 12.33 27.31
CA ASN A 5 5.51 11.48 27.92
C ASN A 5 4.08 11.93 27.64
N ASP A 6 3.91 13.13 27.06
CA ASP A 6 2.61 13.73 26.78
C ASP A 6 2.16 13.52 25.33
N ILE A 7 3.09 13.07 24.46
CA ILE A 7 2.80 12.80 23.05
C ILE A 7 2.48 11.32 22.87
N ALA A 8 1.23 11.03 22.56
CA ALA A 8 0.77 9.66 22.30
C ALA A 8 1.07 9.21 20.86
N ARG A 9 0.94 10.12 19.90
CA ARG A 9 1.16 9.84 18.46
C ARG A 9 1.45 11.12 17.70
N VAL A 10 2.26 11.01 16.66
CA VAL A 10 2.53 12.08 15.69
C VAL A 10 1.74 11.80 14.41
N ILE A 11 1.03 12.81 13.89
CA ILE A 11 0.39 12.76 12.58
C ILE A 11 1.12 13.79 11.71
N ASN A 12 1.79 13.32 10.66
CA ASN A 12 2.56 14.15 9.75
C ASN A 12 1.92 14.19 8.36
N LEU A 13 1.94 15.35 7.74
CA LEU A 13 1.36 15.59 6.42
C LEU A 13 2.43 16.09 5.48
N GLU A 14 2.69 15.35 4.42
CA GLU A 14 3.74 15.59 3.43
C GLU A 14 3.16 15.85 2.05
N ALA A 15 3.92 16.52 1.21
CA ALA A 15 3.59 16.74 -0.18
C ALA A 15 4.77 16.38 -1.08
N ARG A 16 4.90 15.10 -1.44
CA ARG A 16 5.86 14.66 -2.46
C ARG A 16 5.32 14.84 -3.87
N GLY A 17 4.04 15.04 -4.01
CA GLY A 17 3.31 15.33 -5.23
C GLY A 17 2.28 16.42 -5.00
N VAL A 18 1.59 16.81 -6.06
CA VAL A 18 0.62 17.91 -6.03
C VAL A 18 -0.82 17.42 -6.14
N ARG A 19 -1.04 16.12 -6.30
CA ARG A 19 -2.37 15.52 -6.53
C ARG A 19 -2.40 14.01 -6.21
N GLY A 20 -3.57 13.40 -6.45
CA GLY A 20 -3.84 12.00 -6.20
C GLY A 20 -4.35 11.72 -4.79
N PRO A 21 -4.70 10.49 -4.47
CA PRO A 21 -5.11 10.14 -3.12
C PRO A 21 -3.95 10.30 -2.13
N ALA A 22 -4.22 10.88 -0.97
CA ALA A 22 -3.25 10.92 0.11
C ALA A 22 -2.99 9.50 0.60
N GLN A 23 -1.74 9.09 0.61
CA GLN A 23 -1.30 7.76 1.01
C GLN A 23 -0.72 7.78 2.41
N MET A 24 -1.17 6.88 3.28
CA MET A 24 -0.41 6.53 4.48
C MET A 24 0.76 5.66 4.06
N PHE A 25 1.99 6.16 4.15
CA PHE A 25 3.17 5.50 3.63
C PHE A 25 4.22 5.16 4.70
N GLN A 26 4.07 5.68 5.91
CA GLN A 26 4.98 5.41 7.02
C GLN A 26 4.24 5.40 8.36
N THR A 27 4.64 4.51 9.25
CA THR A 27 4.07 4.36 10.61
C THR A 27 5.20 4.13 11.61
N GLY A 28 4.87 4.16 12.89
CA GLY A 28 5.76 3.72 13.96
C GLY A 28 6.16 2.24 13.85
N ASP A 29 7.09 1.83 14.68
CA ASP A 29 7.54 0.45 14.84
C ASP A 29 7.61 0.11 16.33
N PRO A 30 6.78 -0.81 16.84
CA PRO A 30 5.75 -1.62 16.15
C PRO A 30 4.56 -0.78 15.64
N ASN A 31 3.93 -1.22 14.55
CA ASN A 31 2.97 -0.41 13.79
C ASN A 31 1.49 -0.65 14.15
N GLU A 32 1.16 -1.65 14.94
CA GLU A 32 -0.23 -2.09 15.12
C GLU A 32 -1.15 -0.98 15.67
N ALA A 33 -0.68 -0.19 16.64
CA ALA A 33 -1.48 0.89 17.20
C ALA A 33 -1.81 1.97 16.17
N ASP A 34 -0.83 2.35 15.37
CA ASP A 34 -0.97 3.39 14.34
C ASP A 34 -1.88 2.93 13.21
N VAL A 35 -1.69 1.70 12.74
CA VAL A 35 -2.53 1.11 11.69
C VAL A 35 -3.97 0.92 12.17
N ARG A 36 -4.18 0.55 13.44
CA ARG A 36 -5.54 0.47 14.01
C ARG A 36 -6.23 1.84 14.10
N ALA A 37 -5.51 2.88 14.49
CA ALA A 37 -6.06 4.24 14.52
C ALA A 37 -6.45 4.70 13.10
N PHE A 38 -5.58 4.48 12.11
CA PHE A 38 -5.89 4.75 10.73
C PHE A 38 -7.10 3.93 10.24
N ALA A 39 -7.13 2.63 10.49
CA ALA A 39 -8.22 1.75 10.06
C ALA A 39 -9.61 2.16 10.60
N ARG A 40 -9.65 2.69 11.82
CA ARG A 40 -10.89 3.15 12.46
C ARG A 40 -11.36 4.50 11.94
N GLY A 41 -10.43 5.38 11.60
CA GLY A 41 -10.73 6.76 11.23
C GLY A 41 -10.84 7.01 9.74
N ALA A 42 -10.21 6.20 8.89
CA ALA A 42 -10.14 6.45 7.46
C ALA A 42 -11.46 6.10 6.76
N SER A 43 -12.14 7.11 6.23
CA SER A 43 -13.37 6.94 5.44
C SER A 43 -13.09 6.40 4.03
N ARG A 44 -11.96 6.76 3.45
CA ARG A 44 -11.45 6.32 2.15
C ARG A 44 -9.97 5.98 2.27
N PRO A 45 -9.64 4.81 2.85
CA PRO A 45 -8.26 4.44 3.12
C PRO A 45 -7.45 4.29 1.84
N PHE A 46 -6.23 4.81 1.83
CA PHE A 46 -5.25 4.55 0.78
C PHE A 46 -3.89 4.27 1.43
N ALA A 47 -3.57 2.98 1.58
CA ALA A 47 -2.38 2.54 2.28
C ALA A 47 -2.11 1.05 2.07
N ASN A 48 -0.84 0.66 1.99
CA ASN A 48 -0.46 -0.74 2.01
C ASN A 48 0.97 -0.93 2.58
N SER A 49 1.20 -2.08 3.19
CA SER A 49 2.49 -2.42 3.80
C SER A 49 3.65 -2.42 2.82
N MET A 50 3.42 -2.81 1.57
CA MET A 50 4.46 -2.85 0.55
C MET A 50 5.07 -1.46 0.31
N MET A 51 4.24 -0.42 0.19
CA MET A 51 4.72 0.95 0.02
C MET A 51 5.48 1.44 1.25
N THR A 52 5.00 1.08 2.46
CA THR A 52 5.71 1.39 3.70
C THR A 52 7.10 0.75 3.74
N ASP A 53 7.21 -0.50 3.32
CA ASP A 53 8.50 -1.20 3.32
C ASP A 53 9.42 -0.71 2.19
N VAL A 54 8.89 -0.42 1.00
CA VAL A 54 9.65 0.21 -0.08
C VAL A 54 10.18 1.57 0.35
N TYR A 55 9.38 2.38 1.05
CA TYR A 55 9.82 3.69 1.53
C TYR A 55 11.02 3.59 2.49
N LYS A 56 11.06 2.59 3.37
CA LYS A 56 12.20 2.34 4.28
C LYS A 56 13.52 2.05 3.54
N LEU A 57 13.47 1.61 2.29
CA LEU A 57 14.64 1.33 1.46
C LEU A 57 15.13 2.56 0.69
N LEU A 58 14.34 3.63 0.63
CA LEU A 58 14.70 4.85 -0.08
C LEU A 58 15.54 5.75 0.81
N PRO A 59 16.52 6.48 0.25
CA PRO A 59 17.35 7.43 1.00
C PRO A 59 16.61 8.76 1.25
N ASN A 60 15.32 8.67 1.53
CA ASN A 60 14.46 9.83 1.77
C ASN A 60 14.14 9.91 3.25
N ASP A 61 14.02 11.12 3.74
CA ASP A 61 13.65 11.41 5.10
C ASP A 61 12.50 12.41 5.15
N THR A 62 11.74 12.40 6.23
CA THR A 62 10.67 13.36 6.50
C THR A 62 10.76 13.82 7.95
N ASP A 63 10.07 14.88 8.30
CA ASP A 63 10.06 15.41 9.67
C ASP A 63 9.65 14.35 10.70
N VAL A 64 8.80 13.39 10.31
CA VAL A 64 8.38 12.30 11.22
C VAL A 64 9.53 11.36 11.59
N SER A 65 10.56 11.28 10.78
CA SER A 65 11.71 10.38 11.04
C SER A 65 12.42 10.68 12.36
N GLU A 66 12.47 11.94 12.76
CA GLU A 66 13.08 12.33 14.04
C GLU A 66 12.26 11.83 15.23
N PHE A 67 10.94 11.81 15.09
CA PHE A 67 10.05 11.26 16.12
C PHE A 67 10.11 9.73 16.17
N LEU A 68 10.23 9.06 15.03
CA LEU A 68 10.38 7.61 14.95
C LEU A 68 11.69 7.12 15.58
N LYS A 69 12.81 7.85 15.40
CA LYS A 69 14.12 7.53 16.01
C LYS A 69 14.06 7.47 17.55
N VAL A 70 13.16 8.22 18.15
CA VAL A 70 12.98 8.25 19.61
C VAL A 70 11.79 7.41 20.08
N GLY A 71 11.15 6.65 19.19
CA GLY A 71 10.16 5.63 19.51
C GLY A 71 8.74 6.13 19.68
N TYR A 72 8.38 7.28 19.09
CA TYR A 72 6.97 7.69 19.04
C TYR A 72 6.18 6.86 18.03
N GLY A 73 4.91 6.59 18.33
CA GLY A 73 3.94 6.16 17.32
C GLY A 73 3.72 7.30 16.33
N ALA A 74 3.58 6.97 15.05
CA ALA A 74 3.39 7.98 14.01
C ALA A 74 2.54 7.47 12.84
N ILE A 75 1.80 8.38 12.22
CA ILE A 75 1.10 8.16 10.96
C ILE A 75 1.52 9.27 10.00
N ASN A 76 2.17 8.89 8.89
CA ASN A 76 2.67 9.82 7.90
C ASN A 76 1.90 9.68 6.58
N PHE A 77 1.34 10.79 6.12
CA PHE A 77 0.59 10.87 4.87
C PHE A 77 1.36 11.69 3.83
N ALA A 78 1.25 11.30 2.56
CA ALA A 78 1.76 12.11 1.45
C ALA A 78 0.85 12.09 0.24
N LEU A 79 0.83 13.20 -0.51
CA LEU A 79 0.40 13.21 -1.90
C LEU A 79 1.54 12.65 -2.76
N THR A 80 1.25 11.67 -3.62
CA THR A 80 2.28 10.92 -4.33
C THR A 80 2.18 11.00 -5.87
N GLU A 81 1.17 11.68 -6.41
CA GLU A 81 1.05 11.90 -7.85
C GLU A 81 1.56 13.29 -8.25
N GLY A 82 2.12 13.40 -9.46
CA GLY A 82 2.74 14.64 -9.94
C GLY A 82 4.15 14.85 -9.39
N VAL A 83 4.87 13.78 -9.05
CA VAL A 83 6.23 13.79 -8.50
C VAL A 83 7.23 14.57 -9.38
N ALA A 84 6.98 14.68 -10.69
CA ALA A 84 7.82 15.48 -11.59
C ALA A 84 7.86 16.97 -11.20
N PHE A 85 6.92 17.46 -10.42
CA PHE A 85 6.90 18.85 -9.93
C PHE A 85 7.72 19.03 -8.65
N TYR A 86 7.98 17.95 -7.93
CA TYR A 86 8.67 17.97 -6.65
C TYR A 86 10.02 18.68 -6.74
N HIS A 87 10.27 19.64 -5.84
CA HIS A 87 11.45 20.49 -5.80
C HIS A 87 11.71 21.33 -7.07
N THR A 88 10.65 21.66 -7.81
CA THR A 88 10.72 22.57 -8.97
C THR A 88 9.82 23.78 -8.77
N PRO A 89 9.97 24.87 -9.56
CA PRO A 89 9.05 26.02 -9.52
C PRO A 89 7.59 25.67 -9.88
N HIS A 90 7.34 24.48 -10.45
CA HIS A 90 5.99 24.00 -10.75
C HIS A 90 5.30 23.39 -9.52
N ASP A 91 6.03 23.13 -8.45
CA ASP A 91 5.47 22.72 -7.16
C ASP A 91 4.96 23.96 -6.42
N ASN A 92 3.74 24.35 -6.74
CA ASN A 92 3.12 25.58 -6.26
C ASN A 92 1.60 25.39 -6.07
N LEU A 93 0.97 26.35 -5.40
CA LEU A 93 -0.46 26.29 -5.09
C LEU A 93 -1.37 26.16 -6.32
N ALA A 94 -0.96 26.67 -7.49
CA ALA A 94 -1.76 26.54 -8.71
C ALA A 94 -1.79 25.10 -9.26
N ALA A 95 -0.76 24.32 -8.96
CA ALA A 95 -0.66 22.91 -9.35
C ALA A 95 -1.34 21.97 -8.35
N LEU A 96 -1.63 22.46 -7.13
CA LEU A 96 -2.16 21.63 -6.03
C LEU A 96 -3.64 21.31 -6.24
N ASP A 97 -3.98 20.01 -6.25
CA ASP A 97 -5.38 19.58 -6.33
C ASP A 97 -6.05 19.63 -4.95
N MET A 98 -7.04 20.52 -4.82
CA MET A 98 -7.77 20.72 -3.57
C MET A 98 -8.56 19.49 -3.12
N LYS A 99 -8.95 18.58 -4.02
CA LYS A 99 -9.57 17.29 -3.64
C LYS A 99 -8.59 16.38 -2.94
N SER A 100 -7.33 16.42 -3.34
CA SER A 100 -6.24 15.68 -2.70
C SER A 100 -5.94 16.23 -1.31
N VAL A 101 -5.93 17.54 -1.15
CA VAL A 101 -5.79 18.20 0.16
C VAL A 101 -6.97 17.84 1.08
N GLN A 102 -8.20 17.87 0.56
CA GLN A 102 -9.39 17.46 1.33
C GLN A 102 -9.29 16.00 1.77
N HIS A 103 -8.88 15.10 0.87
CA HIS A 103 -8.71 13.68 1.21
C HIS A 103 -7.65 13.47 2.30
N MET A 104 -6.52 14.19 2.22
CA MET A 104 -5.48 14.16 3.25
C MET A 104 -6.01 14.66 4.60
N GLY A 105 -6.76 15.76 4.59
CA GLY A 105 -7.39 16.32 5.78
C GLY A 105 -8.39 15.34 6.41
N ASP A 106 -9.24 14.71 5.60
CA ASP A 106 -10.22 13.71 6.07
C ASP A 106 -9.51 12.51 6.75
N LEU A 107 -8.41 12.01 6.15
CA LEU A 107 -7.64 10.91 6.71
C LEU A 107 -6.92 11.32 8.01
N ALA A 108 -6.35 12.51 8.06
CA ALA A 108 -5.64 13.02 9.23
C ALA A 108 -6.59 13.25 10.41
N LEU A 109 -7.74 13.89 10.16
CA LEU A 109 -8.77 14.11 11.18
C LEU A 109 -9.35 12.78 11.67
N GLY A 110 -9.66 11.85 10.77
CA GLY A 110 -10.13 10.52 11.17
C GLY A 110 -9.12 9.77 12.04
N ALA A 111 -7.84 9.81 11.67
CA ALA A 111 -6.77 9.19 12.47
C ALA A 111 -6.60 9.88 13.83
N LEU A 112 -6.76 11.21 13.90
CA LEU A 112 -6.72 11.97 15.13
C LEU A 112 -7.89 11.58 16.05
N ASP A 113 -9.11 11.61 15.56
CA ASP A 113 -10.32 11.26 16.30
C ASP A 113 -10.24 9.82 16.85
N ALA A 114 -9.78 8.88 16.00
CA ALA A 114 -9.57 7.50 16.41
C ALA A 114 -8.50 7.38 17.51
N SER A 115 -7.43 8.18 17.43
CA SER A 115 -6.36 8.21 18.43
C SER A 115 -6.85 8.77 19.77
N LEU A 116 -7.64 9.84 19.74
CA LEU A 116 -8.24 10.44 20.94
C LEU A 116 -9.30 9.52 21.60
N ALA A 117 -9.99 8.72 20.80
CA ALA A 117 -10.96 7.73 21.29
C ALA A 117 -10.30 6.45 21.87
N GLU A 118 -9.01 6.24 21.63
CA GLU A 118 -8.30 5.06 22.10
C GLU A 118 -8.25 4.99 23.62
N ARG A 119 -8.51 3.81 24.19
CA ARG A 119 -8.50 3.56 25.64
C ARG A 119 -7.55 2.41 25.94
N GLY A 120 -6.81 2.54 27.03
CA GLY A 120 -5.86 1.53 27.48
C GLY A 120 -4.48 1.66 26.86
N ALA A 121 -3.63 0.67 27.10
CA ALA A 121 -2.28 0.64 26.54
C ALA A 121 -2.31 0.42 25.02
N PRO A 122 -1.47 1.11 24.26
CA PRO A 122 -1.40 0.92 22.81
C PRO A 122 -0.97 -0.51 22.47
N ALA A 123 -1.54 -1.05 21.39
CA ALA A 123 -1.14 -2.34 20.84
C ALA A 123 0.33 -2.29 20.40
N ARG A 124 1.08 -3.36 20.63
CA ARG A 124 2.52 -3.46 20.36
C ARG A 124 2.88 -4.55 19.35
N GLY A 125 1.94 -4.94 18.51
CA GLY A 125 2.15 -5.93 17.46
C GLY A 125 2.65 -5.31 16.16
N GLN A 126 3.10 -6.19 15.27
CA GLN A 126 3.35 -5.86 13.87
C GLN A 126 2.23 -6.42 13.00
N VAL A 127 1.69 -5.58 12.14
CA VAL A 127 0.62 -5.95 11.21
C VAL A 127 1.01 -5.62 9.78
N ILE A 128 0.51 -6.46 8.86
CA ILE A 128 0.45 -6.15 7.44
C ILE A 128 -0.94 -5.60 7.12
N PHE A 129 -1.01 -4.73 6.15
CA PHE A 129 -2.26 -4.07 5.78
C PHE A 129 -2.30 -3.69 4.32
N THR A 130 -3.50 -3.54 3.81
CA THR A 130 -3.78 -2.98 2.48
C THR A 130 -5.20 -2.41 2.44
N ASP A 131 -5.42 -1.44 1.58
CA ASP A 131 -6.76 -1.08 1.17
C ASP A 131 -7.20 -1.86 -0.07
N ILE A 132 -8.50 -1.97 -0.25
CA ILE A 132 -9.13 -2.51 -1.43
C ILE A 132 -9.99 -1.41 -2.05
N LEU A 133 -9.51 -0.85 -3.17
CA LEU A 133 -10.18 0.21 -3.93
C LEU A 133 -10.55 1.44 -3.09
N SER A 134 -9.75 1.79 -2.10
CA SER A 134 -10.00 2.88 -1.13
C SER A 134 -11.38 2.80 -0.45
N ARG A 135 -11.93 1.60 -0.29
CA ARG A 135 -13.25 1.36 0.31
C ARG A 135 -13.20 0.47 1.54
N VAL A 136 -12.37 -0.56 1.47
CA VAL A 136 -12.19 -1.52 2.56
C VAL A 136 -10.74 -1.53 2.97
N PHE A 137 -10.50 -1.48 4.26
CA PHE A 137 -9.16 -1.62 4.81
C PHE A 137 -9.03 -2.96 5.52
N VAL A 138 -8.02 -3.71 5.16
CA VAL A 138 -7.73 -5.05 5.71
C VAL A 138 -6.40 -5.01 6.41
N MET A 139 -6.33 -5.58 7.60
CA MET A 139 -5.10 -5.76 8.35
C MET A 139 -5.04 -7.13 9.00
N ALA A 140 -3.85 -7.68 9.13
CA ALA A 140 -3.60 -8.97 9.78
C ALA A 140 -2.26 -8.96 10.52
N PRO A 141 -2.10 -9.77 11.58
CA PRO A 141 -0.79 -9.96 12.19
C PRO A 141 0.25 -10.39 11.14
N GLN A 142 1.46 -9.86 11.22
CA GLN A 142 2.53 -10.16 10.24
C GLN A 142 2.81 -11.65 10.11
N GLY A 143 2.78 -12.39 11.22
CA GLY A 143 2.96 -13.85 11.21
C GLY A 143 1.88 -14.59 10.42
N ALA A 144 0.62 -14.14 10.46
CA ALA A 144 -0.46 -14.72 9.67
C ALA A 144 -0.26 -14.47 8.17
N GLY A 145 0.22 -13.29 7.79
CA GLY A 145 0.56 -12.97 6.40
C GLY A 145 1.70 -13.85 5.86
N LEU A 146 2.74 -14.05 6.66
CA LEU A 146 3.84 -14.95 6.30
C LEU A 146 3.35 -16.39 6.16
N ALA A 147 2.54 -16.89 7.10
CA ALA A 147 1.98 -18.24 7.03
C ALA A 147 1.13 -18.44 5.77
N LEU A 148 0.30 -17.46 5.40
CA LEU A 148 -0.47 -17.49 4.17
C LEU A 148 0.42 -17.52 2.92
N LEU A 149 1.47 -16.70 2.88
CA LEU A 149 2.44 -16.70 1.78
C LEU A 149 3.10 -18.07 1.62
N LEU A 150 3.59 -18.64 2.72
CA LEU A 150 4.22 -19.96 2.74
C LEU A 150 3.26 -21.09 2.34
N ALA A 151 1.96 -20.95 2.58
CA ALA A 151 0.94 -21.92 2.17
C ALA A 151 0.57 -21.79 0.68
N VAL A 152 0.43 -20.57 0.18
CA VAL A 152 -0.03 -20.28 -1.19
C VAL A 152 1.08 -20.52 -2.21
N TRP A 153 2.32 -20.16 -1.91
CA TRP A 153 3.46 -20.29 -2.82
C TRP A 153 3.66 -21.71 -3.37
N PRO A 154 3.72 -22.77 -2.55
CA PRO A 154 3.85 -24.15 -3.04
C PRO A 154 2.67 -24.57 -3.90
N ALA A 155 1.44 -24.20 -3.51
CA ALA A 155 0.23 -24.53 -4.26
C ALA A 155 0.23 -23.87 -5.65
N ALA A 156 0.60 -22.59 -5.74
CA ALA A 156 0.76 -21.88 -7.00
C ALA A 156 1.83 -22.52 -7.90
N THR A 157 2.98 -22.87 -7.33
CA THR A 157 4.08 -23.53 -8.05
C THR A 157 3.65 -24.89 -8.61
N VAL A 158 2.99 -25.71 -7.81
CA VAL A 158 2.46 -27.02 -8.25
C VAL A 158 1.42 -26.83 -9.35
N GLY A 159 0.52 -25.85 -9.20
CA GLY A 159 -0.50 -25.53 -10.20
C GLY A 159 0.12 -25.10 -11.54
N PHE A 160 1.15 -24.27 -11.51
CA PHE A 160 1.88 -23.81 -12.69
C PHE A 160 2.59 -24.97 -13.41
N VAL A 161 3.32 -25.81 -12.66
CA VAL A 161 4.03 -26.99 -13.21
C VAL A 161 3.06 -27.99 -13.83
N ARG A 162 1.91 -28.23 -13.19
CA ARG A 162 0.88 -29.13 -13.73
C ARG A 162 0.26 -28.61 -15.02
N ARG A 163 0.01 -27.31 -15.13
CA ARG A 163 -0.48 -26.69 -16.37
C ARG A 163 0.54 -26.77 -17.50
N GLY A 164 1.81 -26.50 -17.22
CA GLY A 164 2.88 -26.62 -18.22
C GLY A 164 2.98 -28.05 -18.79
N ARG A 165 2.92 -29.08 -17.91
CA ARG A 165 2.92 -30.49 -18.35
C ARG A 165 1.68 -30.91 -19.11
N GLY A 166 0.52 -30.25 -18.90
CA GLY A 166 -0.72 -30.51 -19.66
C GLY A 166 -0.70 -29.90 -21.06
N ALA A 167 -0.02 -28.78 -21.26
CA ALA A 167 0.12 -28.11 -22.56
C ALA A 167 0.98 -28.91 -23.54
N ASP A 168 2.01 -29.61 -23.04
CA ASP A 168 2.91 -30.46 -23.85
C ASP A 168 2.24 -31.77 -24.37
N ARG A 169 1.07 -32.10 -23.85
CA ARG A 169 0.32 -33.31 -24.23
C ARG A 169 -0.72 -33.06 -25.34
N ARG A 170 -0.74 -31.90 -25.99
CA ARG A 170 -1.58 -31.73 -27.18
C ARG A 170 -1.04 -32.62 -28.32
N PRO A 171 -1.88 -33.51 -28.89
CA PRO A 171 -1.42 -34.33 -30.02
C PRO A 171 -1.02 -33.41 -31.18
N PRO A 172 0.00 -33.79 -31.97
CA PRO A 172 0.39 -33.04 -33.14
C PRO A 172 -0.85 -32.90 -34.06
N ALA A 173 -1.06 -31.69 -34.61
CA ALA A 173 -2.12 -31.44 -35.57
C ALA A 173 -2.00 -32.47 -36.72
N ALA A 174 -3.10 -33.14 -37.06
CA ALA A 174 -3.15 -34.08 -38.14
C ALA A 174 -2.63 -33.38 -39.43
N PRO A 175 -1.77 -34.02 -40.24
CA PRO A 175 -1.30 -33.43 -41.49
C PRO A 175 -2.50 -33.16 -42.38
N GLY A 176 -2.66 -31.90 -42.81
CA GLY A 176 -3.76 -31.45 -43.63
C GLY A 176 -3.90 -32.30 -44.87
N GLY A 177 -5.08 -32.92 -45.06
CA GLY A 177 -5.42 -33.66 -46.27
C GLY A 177 -5.30 -32.75 -47.46
N GLY A 178 -4.45 -33.14 -48.41
CA GLY A 178 -4.25 -32.43 -49.66
C GLY A 178 -5.56 -32.31 -50.43
N VAL A 179 -5.89 -31.10 -50.87
CA VAL A 179 -7.00 -30.82 -51.76
C VAL A 179 -6.64 -31.43 -53.15
N PRO A 180 -7.44 -32.34 -53.70
CA PRO A 180 -7.17 -32.83 -55.07
C PRO A 180 -7.48 -31.71 -56.06
N LEU A 181 -6.49 -31.33 -56.87
CA LEU A 181 -6.67 -30.47 -58.00
C LEU A 181 -7.53 -31.17 -59.06
N GLY A 182 -8.83 -30.85 -59.06
CA GLY A 182 -9.78 -31.30 -60.06
C GLY A 182 -9.42 -30.75 -61.44
N GLY A 183 -9.20 -31.68 -62.41
CA GLY A 183 -8.89 -31.35 -63.77
C GLY A 183 -10.03 -30.60 -64.50
N ARG A 184 -9.70 -29.65 -65.39
CA ARG A 184 -10.63 -29.03 -66.31
C ARG A 184 -10.98 -30.01 -67.42
N PRO A 185 -12.26 -30.18 -67.83
CA PRO A 185 -12.63 -30.72 -69.13
C PRO A 185 -12.57 -29.63 -70.21
N ARG A 186 -12.30 -30.06 -71.45
CA ARG A 186 -12.26 -29.27 -72.68
C ARG A 186 -13.58 -28.63 -73.04
#